data_5856177747ddc813e35252e72d983cfd
#
_entry.id   5856177747ddc813e35252e72d983cfd
#
_cell.length_a   1.000
_cell.length_b   1.000
_cell.length_c   1.000
_cell.angle_alpha   90.00
_cell.angle_beta   90.00
_cell.angle_gamma   90.00
#
_symmetry.space_group_name_H-M   'P 1'
#
loop_
_entity.id
_entity.type
_entity.pdbx_description
1 polymer ?
#
loop_
_entity_poly.entity_id
_entity_poly.type
_entity_poly.pdbx_seq_one_letter_code
_entity_poly.pdbx_strand_id
1 'polypeptide(L)'
;KKATREGAAAYLEGQREQPITDDIIKGAVQAAKDGTNNTVAIRRGVDFHEAAMDYMGGDPYPDIPGMQALKQWRSDYEPRPVALENVVYSRKLGCAGTFDALMEIDGKRVIVDYKTGGVYDDHAIQLAAYAGMWGEMNKDRPIHACQVVQVDTVNETYTVHHLSDWKPYWENGFLPLLKVWKQMQGKAFISN
;
A
#
# COMPACT_ATOMS: atom_id res chain seq x y z
N LYS A 1 -0.57 -8.47 -17.87
CA LYS A 1 -1.00 -8.03 -19.24
C LYS A 1 -1.51 -9.20 -20.09
N LYS A 2 -0.95 -10.41 -20.02
CA LYS A 2 -1.39 -11.56 -20.83
C LYS A 2 -2.74 -12.10 -20.35
N ALA A 3 -2.87 -12.40 -19.04
CA ALA A 3 -4.12 -12.90 -18.43
C ALA A 3 -5.31 -11.93 -18.61
N THR A 4 -5.06 -10.59 -18.57
CA THR A 4 -6.08 -9.57 -18.81
C THR A 4 -6.63 -9.63 -20.25
N ARG A 5 -5.75 -9.89 -21.24
CA ARG A 5 -6.15 -10.06 -22.64
C ARG A 5 -6.92 -11.34 -22.87
N GLU A 6 -6.51 -12.42 -22.21
CA GLU A 6 -7.16 -13.74 -22.33
C GLU A 6 -8.58 -13.71 -21.74
N GLY A 7 -8.79 -13.08 -20.59
CA GLY A 7 -10.12 -12.92 -19.99
C GLY A 7 -11.08 -12.09 -20.87
N ALA A 8 -10.63 -10.95 -21.37
CA ALA A 8 -11.43 -10.14 -22.30
C ALA A 8 -11.71 -10.88 -23.62
N ALA A 9 -10.71 -11.58 -24.18
CA ALA A 9 -10.86 -12.33 -25.41
C ALA A 9 -11.88 -13.47 -25.26
N ALA A 10 -11.83 -14.24 -24.15
CA ALA A 10 -12.79 -15.30 -23.87
C ALA A 10 -14.23 -14.78 -23.73
N TYR A 11 -14.42 -13.62 -23.09
CA TYR A 11 -15.73 -13.00 -22.98
C TYR A 11 -16.28 -12.56 -24.35
N LEU A 12 -15.45 -11.88 -25.15
CA LEU A 12 -15.84 -11.41 -26.48
C LEU A 12 -16.08 -12.58 -27.44
N GLU A 13 -15.34 -13.68 -27.31
CA GLU A 13 -15.57 -14.90 -28.10
C GLU A 13 -16.98 -15.48 -27.86
N GLY A 14 -17.44 -15.49 -26.60
CA GLY A 14 -18.81 -15.92 -26.25
C GLY A 14 -19.90 -14.97 -26.76
N GLN A 15 -19.55 -13.78 -27.23
CA GLN A 15 -20.49 -12.76 -27.73
C GLN A 15 -20.40 -12.53 -29.25
N ARG A 16 -19.71 -13.41 -29.98
CA ARG A 16 -19.38 -13.24 -31.42
C ARG A 16 -20.54 -12.93 -32.34
N GLU A 17 -21.74 -13.38 -32.01
CA GLU A 17 -22.95 -13.23 -32.84
C GLU A 17 -23.80 -12.00 -32.47
N GLN A 18 -23.36 -11.21 -31.49
CA GLN A 18 -24.11 -10.06 -31.02
C GLN A 18 -23.45 -8.74 -31.44
N PRO A 19 -24.23 -7.69 -31.74
CA PRO A 19 -23.67 -6.37 -31.98
C PRO A 19 -22.93 -5.87 -30.71
N ILE A 20 -21.78 -5.24 -30.90
CA ILE A 20 -20.99 -4.69 -29.81
C ILE A 20 -21.77 -3.54 -29.17
N THR A 21 -22.27 -3.76 -27.97
CA THR A 21 -22.97 -2.78 -27.15
C THR A 21 -22.12 -2.35 -25.97
N ASP A 22 -22.50 -1.23 -25.33
CA ASP A 22 -21.82 -0.76 -24.11
C ASP A 22 -21.78 -1.82 -23.00
N ASP A 23 -22.80 -2.67 -22.91
CA ASP A 23 -22.85 -3.74 -21.90
C ASP A 23 -21.88 -4.89 -22.23
N ILE A 24 -21.68 -5.20 -23.51
CA ILE A 24 -20.64 -6.16 -23.95
C ILE A 24 -19.25 -5.60 -23.65
N ILE A 25 -19.03 -4.31 -23.87
CA ILE A 25 -17.76 -3.65 -23.53
C ILE A 25 -17.53 -3.67 -22.02
N LYS A 26 -18.53 -3.31 -21.22
CA LYS A 26 -18.45 -3.38 -19.75
C LYS A 26 -18.19 -4.80 -19.25
N GLY A 27 -18.85 -5.79 -19.82
CA GLY A 27 -18.64 -7.20 -19.51
C GLY A 27 -17.23 -7.68 -19.87
N ALA A 28 -16.70 -7.29 -21.02
CA ALA A 28 -15.31 -7.60 -21.42
C ALA A 28 -14.28 -6.95 -20.47
N VAL A 29 -14.51 -5.71 -20.06
CA VAL A 29 -13.67 -5.00 -19.09
C VAL A 29 -13.74 -5.68 -17.73
N GLN A 30 -14.94 -6.11 -17.28
CA GLN A 30 -15.09 -6.83 -16.02
C GLN A 30 -14.44 -8.21 -16.08
N ALA A 31 -14.65 -9.00 -17.13
CA ALA A 31 -13.98 -10.28 -17.33
C ALA A 31 -12.44 -10.14 -17.42
N ALA A 32 -11.95 -9.04 -18.01
CA ALA A 32 -10.53 -8.73 -18.00
C ALA A 32 -10.00 -8.46 -16.58
N LYS A 33 -10.78 -7.76 -15.74
CA LYS A 33 -10.45 -7.52 -14.33
C LYS A 33 -10.48 -8.81 -13.52
N ASP A 34 -11.51 -9.65 -13.71
CA ASP A 34 -11.69 -10.91 -12.99
C ASP A 34 -10.70 -11.99 -13.44
N GLY A 35 -10.34 -12.00 -14.73
CA GLY A 35 -9.33 -12.89 -15.31
C GLY A 35 -7.89 -12.50 -15.00
N THR A 36 -7.66 -11.33 -14.38
CA THR A 36 -6.37 -11.05 -13.78
C THR A 36 -6.30 -11.80 -12.44
N ASN A 37 -5.13 -12.39 -12.14
CA ASN A 37 -4.81 -12.90 -10.80
C ASN A 37 -4.83 -11.78 -9.71
N ASN A 38 -5.44 -10.66 -10.01
CA ASN A 38 -5.46 -9.46 -9.16
C ASN A 38 -6.23 -9.73 -7.86
N THR A 39 -7.36 -10.44 -7.93
CA THR A 39 -8.14 -10.81 -6.73
C THR A 39 -7.35 -11.74 -5.81
N VAL A 40 -6.64 -12.71 -6.39
CA VAL A 40 -5.78 -13.63 -5.61
C VAL A 40 -4.56 -12.90 -5.06
N ALA A 41 -3.94 -12.01 -5.84
CA ALA A 41 -2.82 -11.21 -5.39
C ALA A 41 -3.21 -10.22 -4.28
N ILE A 42 -4.36 -9.56 -4.42
CA ILE A 42 -4.90 -8.67 -3.38
C ILE A 42 -5.17 -9.46 -2.10
N ARG A 43 -5.83 -10.62 -2.20
CA ARG A 43 -6.13 -11.45 -1.04
C ARG A 43 -4.86 -11.91 -0.32
N ARG A 44 -3.87 -12.41 -1.08
CA ARG A 44 -2.55 -12.77 -0.50
C ARG A 44 -1.88 -11.60 0.21
N GLY A 45 -1.98 -10.40 -0.37
CA GLY A 45 -1.45 -9.19 0.25
C GLY A 45 -2.14 -8.88 1.58
N VAL A 46 -3.48 -8.99 1.65
CA VAL A 46 -4.26 -8.78 2.87
C VAL A 46 -3.92 -9.85 3.92
N ASP A 47 -3.94 -11.13 3.53
CA ASP A 47 -3.62 -12.24 4.45
C ASP A 47 -2.18 -12.10 5.01
N PHE A 48 -1.22 -11.72 4.15
CA PHE A 48 0.16 -11.46 4.59
C PHE A 48 0.24 -10.26 5.56
N HIS A 49 -0.45 -9.16 5.24
CA HIS A 49 -0.41 -7.97 6.07
C HIS A 49 -0.95 -8.25 7.49
N GLU A 50 -2.12 -8.90 7.59
CA GLU A 50 -2.72 -9.30 8.85
C GLU A 50 -1.74 -10.17 9.66
N ALA A 51 -1.21 -11.24 9.03
CA ALA A 51 -0.24 -12.13 9.66
C ALA A 51 1.07 -11.42 10.08
N ALA A 52 1.51 -10.44 9.28
CA ALA A 52 2.69 -9.63 9.63
C ALA A 52 2.45 -8.78 10.87
N MET A 53 1.27 -8.16 10.98
CA MET A 53 0.92 -7.35 12.16
C MET A 53 0.81 -8.19 13.42
N ASP A 54 0.15 -9.35 13.36
CA ASP A 54 0.04 -10.30 14.47
C ASP A 54 1.43 -10.76 14.92
N TYR A 55 2.27 -11.20 13.97
CA TYR A 55 3.64 -11.63 14.28
C TYR A 55 4.52 -10.52 14.85
N MET A 56 4.41 -9.29 14.35
CA MET A 56 5.14 -8.14 14.89
C MET A 56 4.59 -7.73 16.25
N GLY A 57 3.31 -7.98 16.54
CA GLY A 57 2.66 -7.80 17.81
C GLY A 57 3.07 -8.81 18.90
N GLY A 58 3.70 -9.92 18.50
CA GLY A 58 4.20 -10.95 19.39
C GLY A 58 3.46 -12.27 19.32
N ASP A 59 2.52 -12.41 18.42
CA ASP A 59 1.82 -13.67 18.18
C ASP A 59 2.75 -14.73 17.54
N PRO A 60 2.38 -16.01 17.65
CA PRO A 60 3.16 -17.08 17.04
C PRO A 60 3.36 -16.86 15.54
N TYR A 61 4.52 -17.26 15.06
CA TYR A 61 4.87 -17.22 13.65
C TYR A 61 3.87 -18.02 12.79
N PRO A 62 3.11 -17.36 11.87
CA PRO A 62 2.18 -18.05 11.00
C PRO A 62 2.90 -18.67 9.80
N ASP A 63 2.47 -19.88 9.40
CA ASP A 63 3.03 -20.58 8.25
C ASP A 63 2.27 -20.21 6.96
N ILE A 64 2.50 -18.99 6.48
CA ILE A 64 1.98 -18.51 5.19
C ILE A 64 3.11 -17.92 4.33
N PRO A 65 2.94 -17.89 2.98
CA PRO A 65 3.96 -17.37 2.07
C PRO A 65 4.39 -15.94 2.40
N GLY A 66 5.70 -15.71 2.46
CA GLY A 66 6.33 -14.42 2.75
C GLY A 66 6.76 -14.25 4.21
N MET A 67 6.26 -15.08 5.12
CA MET A 67 6.58 -14.90 6.54
C MET A 67 8.01 -15.31 6.88
N GLN A 68 8.62 -16.23 6.11
CA GLN A 68 10.04 -16.56 6.28
C GLN A 68 10.93 -15.35 5.98
N ALA A 69 10.60 -14.60 4.92
CA ALA A 69 11.29 -13.35 4.58
C ALA A 69 11.11 -12.29 5.67
N LEU A 70 9.90 -12.15 6.22
CA LEU A 70 9.64 -11.20 7.31
C LEU A 70 10.38 -11.59 8.58
N LYS A 71 10.45 -12.88 8.91
CA LYS A 71 11.23 -13.40 10.03
C LYS A 71 12.71 -13.09 9.88
N GLN A 72 13.25 -13.25 8.67
CA GLN A 72 14.64 -12.90 8.37
C GLN A 72 14.86 -11.40 8.54
N TRP A 73 13.97 -10.54 7.97
CA TRP A 73 14.04 -9.10 8.16
C TRP A 73 14.02 -8.71 9.65
N ARG A 74 13.12 -9.33 10.44
CA ARG A 74 13.04 -9.09 11.89
C ARG A 74 14.34 -9.48 12.61
N SER A 75 15.00 -10.56 12.17
CA SER A 75 16.29 -10.98 12.72
C SER A 75 17.42 -10.02 12.34
N ASP A 76 17.41 -9.49 11.11
CA ASP A 76 18.50 -8.66 10.59
C ASP A 76 18.44 -7.20 11.11
N TYR A 77 17.22 -6.68 11.35
CA TYR A 77 16.98 -5.30 11.74
C TYR A 77 16.60 -5.13 13.22
N GLU A 78 16.28 -6.20 13.93
CA GLU A 78 15.85 -6.22 15.33
C GLU A 78 14.83 -5.10 15.68
N PRO A 79 13.76 -4.92 14.85
CA PRO A 79 12.81 -3.84 15.04
C PRO A 79 12.02 -4.04 16.32
N ARG A 80 11.87 -2.99 17.10
CA ARG A 80 11.01 -2.96 18.29
C ARG A 80 9.70 -2.24 17.94
N PRO A 81 8.52 -2.90 18.01
CA PRO A 81 7.24 -2.27 17.75
C PRO A 81 6.95 -1.14 18.74
N VAL A 82 6.59 0.03 18.21
CA VAL A 82 6.13 1.19 19.00
C VAL A 82 4.63 1.37 18.84
N ALA A 83 4.13 1.17 17.61
CA ALA A 83 2.71 1.15 17.28
C ALA A 83 2.49 0.32 16.01
N LEU A 84 1.39 -0.43 15.96
CA LEU A 84 0.96 -1.23 14.82
C LEU A 84 -0.43 -0.76 14.40
N GLU A 85 -0.70 -0.75 13.07
CA GLU A 85 -1.98 -0.34 12.48
C GLU A 85 -2.55 0.95 13.08
N ASN A 86 -1.69 1.95 13.23
CA ASN A 86 -2.05 3.14 13.97
C ASN A 86 -2.62 4.22 13.05
N VAL A 87 -3.75 4.78 13.46
CA VAL A 87 -4.41 5.88 12.74
C VAL A 87 -3.66 7.18 12.98
N VAL A 88 -3.33 7.87 11.90
CA VAL A 88 -2.81 9.24 11.92
C VAL A 88 -3.75 10.17 11.16
N TYR A 89 -3.80 11.42 11.59
CA TYR A 89 -4.67 12.41 10.95
C TYR A 89 -4.10 13.83 11.06
N SER A 90 -4.54 14.68 10.15
CA SER A 90 -4.35 16.14 10.23
C SER A 90 -5.70 16.82 10.21
N ARG A 91 -6.09 17.45 11.31
CA ARG A 91 -7.33 18.27 11.37
C ARG A 91 -7.21 19.48 10.45
N LYS A 92 -6.03 20.08 10.38
CA LYS A 92 -5.75 21.25 9.52
C LYS A 92 -5.91 20.90 8.04
N LEU A 93 -5.43 19.74 7.64
CA LEU A 93 -5.49 19.26 6.26
C LEU A 93 -6.77 18.48 5.95
N GLY A 94 -7.55 18.08 6.96
CA GLY A 94 -8.78 17.30 6.78
C GLY A 94 -8.51 15.96 6.09
N CYS A 95 -7.48 15.24 6.50
CA CYS A 95 -7.11 13.93 5.99
C CYS A 95 -6.67 13.01 7.14
N ALA A 96 -6.79 11.72 6.91
CA ALA A 96 -6.38 10.66 7.83
C ALA A 96 -5.87 9.45 7.03
N GLY A 97 -5.17 8.56 7.71
CA GLY A 97 -4.73 7.29 7.18
C GLY A 97 -4.28 6.36 8.31
N THR A 98 -3.98 5.13 7.95
CA THR A 98 -3.44 4.13 8.87
C THR A 98 -2.11 3.64 8.30
N PHE A 99 -1.05 3.71 9.08
CA PHE A 99 0.22 3.10 8.72
C PHE A 99 0.31 1.70 9.33
N ASP A 100 1.08 0.81 8.68
CA ASP A 100 1.23 -0.57 9.13
C ASP A 100 1.96 -0.63 10.47
N ALA A 101 3.16 -0.08 10.55
CA ALA A 101 3.98 -0.15 11.74
C ALA A 101 4.83 1.10 11.97
N LEU A 102 4.97 1.49 13.23
CA LEU A 102 6.03 2.36 13.72
C LEU A 102 6.98 1.52 14.55
N MET A 103 8.22 1.44 14.12
CA MET A 103 9.28 0.64 14.73
C MET A 103 10.38 1.52 15.30
N GLU A 104 11.04 1.06 16.33
CA GLU A 104 12.35 1.54 16.71
C GLU A 104 13.41 0.58 16.13
N ILE A 105 14.25 1.10 15.26
CA ILE A 105 15.35 0.40 14.60
C ILE A 105 16.62 1.23 14.79
N ASP A 106 17.65 0.68 15.38
CA ASP A 106 18.91 1.37 15.70
C ASP A 106 18.69 2.70 16.46
N GLY A 107 17.75 2.71 17.42
CA GLY A 107 17.39 3.88 18.21
C GLY A 107 16.64 4.96 17.44
N LYS A 108 16.22 4.71 16.23
CA LYS A 108 15.45 5.62 15.36
C LYS A 108 14.01 5.16 15.25
N ARG A 109 13.05 6.10 15.26
CA ARG A 109 11.65 5.83 14.91
C ARG A 109 11.48 5.82 13.40
N VAL A 110 11.05 4.67 12.88
CA VAL A 110 10.90 4.39 11.45
C VAL A 110 9.47 3.94 11.19
N ILE A 111 8.76 4.62 10.29
CA ILE A 111 7.49 4.10 9.76
C ILE A 111 7.83 3.02 8.73
N VAL A 112 7.25 1.84 8.91
CA VAL A 112 7.43 0.68 8.07
C VAL A 112 6.12 0.33 7.40
N ASP A 113 6.16 0.08 6.09
CA ASP A 113 5.05 -0.39 5.29
C ASP A 113 5.45 -1.72 4.64
N TYR A 114 4.58 -2.73 4.70
CA TYR A 114 4.87 -4.05 4.16
C TYR A 114 4.16 -4.25 2.82
N LYS A 115 4.90 -4.71 1.82
CA LYS A 115 4.36 -4.94 0.47
C LYS A 115 4.77 -6.31 -0.05
N THR A 116 3.80 -7.06 -0.59
CA THR A 116 4.04 -8.32 -1.31
C THR A 116 4.03 -8.15 -2.82
N GLY A 117 3.85 -6.93 -3.30
CA GLY A 117 3.84 -6.54 -4.71
C GLY A 117 4.98 -5.60 -5.08
N GLY A 118 4.85 -4.94 -6.23
CA GLY A 118 5.80 -3.91 -6.67
C GLY A 118 5.83 -2.70 -5.75
N VAL A 119 6.99 -2.09 -5.61
CA VAL A 119 7.17 -0.82 -4.92
C VAL A 119 7.30 0.30 -5.95
N TYR A 120 6.58 1.40 -5.75
CA TYR A 120 6.47 2.52 -6.67
C TYR A 120 6.69 3.85 -5.92
N ASP A 121 6.92 4.92 -6.65
CA ASP A 121 7.22 6.26 -6.07
C ASP A 121 6.08 6.83 -5.23
N ASP A 122 4.83 6.46 -5.50
CA ASP A 122 3.66 6.86 -4.71
C ASP A 122 3.67 6.31 -3.28
N HIS A 123 4.33 5.17 -3.03
CA HIS A 123 4.53 4.66 -1.67
C HIS A 123 5.40 5.60 -0.84
N ALA A 124 6.39 6.27 -1.44
CA ALA A 124 7.19 7.28 -0.74
C ALA A 124 6.34 8.48 -0.32
N ILE A 125 5.40 8.91 -1.17
CA ILE A 125 4.44 9.98 -0.87
C ILE A 125 3.48 9.55 0.25
N GLN A 126 2.99 8.30 0.21
CA GLN A 126 2.13 7.73 1.24
C GLN A 126 2.83 7.70 2.61
N LEU A 127 4.04 7.18 2.66
CA LEU A 127 4.84 7.12 3.89
C LEU A 127 5.15 8.52 4.44
N ALA A 128 5.48 9.47 3.57
CA ALA A 128 5.70 10.85 3.95
C ALA A 128 4.43 11.51 4.51
N ALA A 129 3.25 11.17 3.96
CA ALA A 129 1.98 11.64 4.50
C ALA A 129 1.76 11.12 5.93
N TYR A 130 2.02 9.85 6.19
CA TYR A 130 1.92 9.29 7.54
C TYR A 130 2.91 9.94 8.50
N ALA A 131 4.18 10.13 8.09
CA ALA A 131 5.19 10.77 8.91
C ALA A 131 4.86 12.23 9.24
N GLY A 132 4.33 12.99 8.27
CA GLY A 132 3.89 14.37 8.45
C GLY A 132 2.71 14.47 9.42
N MET A 133 1.68 13.64 9.24
CA MET A 133 0.52 13.59 10.15
C MET A 133 0.91 13.13 11.55
N TRP A 134 1.80 12.12 11.66
CA TRP A 134 2.34 11.72 12.97
C TRP A 134 3.03 12.87 13.68
N GLY A 135 3.86 13.65 12.97
CA GLY A 135 4.57 14.81 13.53
C GLY A 135 3.62 15.91 14.00
N GLU A 136 2.46 16.10 13.36
CA GLU A 136 1.43 17.02 13.84
C GLU A 136 0.80 16.56 15.17
N MET A 137 0.59 15.25 15.32
CA MET A 137 -0.02 14.63 16.51
C MET A 137 0.96 14.44 17.67
N ASN A 138 2.25 14.25 17.36
CA ASN A 138 3.27 13.80 18.33
C ASN A 138 4.55 14.62 18.21
N LYS A 139 4.49 15.91 18.57
CA LYS A 139 5.59 16.87 18.39
C LYS A 139 6.92 16.42 19.01
N ASP A 140 6.86 15.74 20.15
CA ASP A 140 8.04 15.27 20.90
C ASP A 140 8.58 13.91 20.43
N ARG A 141 7.94 13.32 19.42
CA ARG A 141 8.26 11.98 18.90
C ARG A 141 8.45 12.00 17.39
N PRO A 142 9.49 12.68 16.87
CA PRO A 142 9.69 12.81 15.43
C PRO A 142 9.96 11.45 14.78
N ILE A 143 9.50 11.32 13.52
CA ILE A 143 9.89 10.21 12.64
C ILE A 143 11.23 10.56 12.02
N HIS A 144 12.18 9.61 12.09
CA HIS A 144 13.54 9.78 11.59
C HIS A 144 13.68 9.29 10.15
N ALA A 145 12.96 8.24 9.78
CA ALA A 145 12.96 7.66 8.44
C ALA A 145 11.65 6.90 8.19
N CYS A 146 11.43 6.55 6.93
CA CYS A 146 10.40 5.60 6.54
C CYS A 146 11.04 4.50 5.68
N GLN A 147 10.40 3.35 5.58
CA GLN A 147 10.85 2.28 4.69
C GLN A 147 9.68 1.42 4.23
N VAL A 148 9.82 0.85 3.04
CA VAL A 148 8.98 -0.24 2.56
C VAL A 148 9.79 -1.53 2.68
N VAL A 149 9.23 -2.52 3.35
CA VAL A 149 9.74 -3.89 3.37
C VAL A 149 8.96 -4.67 2.30
N GLN A 150 9.59 -4.81 1.15
CA GLN A 150 9.03 -5.58 0.05
C GLN A 150 9.38 -7.05 0.26
N VAL A 151 8.36 -7.90 0.27
CA VAL A 151 8.47 -9.34 0.50
C VAL A 151 8.13 -10.09 -0.79
N ASP A 152 9.06 -10.91 -1.23
CA ASP A 152 8.81 -11.90 -2.29
C ASP A 152 8.26 -13.18 -1.64
N THR A 153 6.96 -13.38 -1.78
CA THR A 153 6.25 -14.54 -1.20
C THR A 153 6.50 -15.85 -1.94
N VAL A 154 7.23 -15.83 -3.04
CA VAL A 154 7.58 -17.03 -3.83
C VAL A 154 8.98 -17.49 -3.47
N ASN A 155 9.94 -16.56 -3.44
CA ASN A 155 11.34 -16.86 -3.15
C ASN A 155 11.68 -16.72 -1.66
N GLU A 156 10.71 -16.32 -0.84
CA GLU A 156 10.87 -16.10 0.62
C GLU A 156 12.08 -15.17 0.93
N THR A 157 12.19 -14.08 0.16
CA THR A 157 13.22 -13.06 0.32
C THR A 157 12.59 -11.68 0.56
N TYR A 158 13.36 -10.75 1.08
CA TYR A 158 12.90 -9.37 1.24
C TYR A 158 13.87 -8.36 0.64
N THR A 159 13.35 -7.19 0.33
CA THR A 159 14.13 -6.00 -0.04
C THR A 159 13.64 -4.81 0.77
N VAL A 160 14.55 -4.02 1.32
CA VAL A 160 14.18 -2.80 2.05
C VAL A 160 14.46 -1.58 1.18
N HIS A 161 13.39 -0.80 0.94
CA HIS A 161 13.46 0.48 0.27
C HIS A 161 13.45 1.59 1.32
N HIS A 162 14.58 2.25 1.51
CA HIS A 162 14.75 3.29 2.53
C HIS A 162 14.35 4.67 2.03
N LEU A 163 13.58 5.39 2.82
CA LEU A 163 13.27 6.80 2.66
C LEU A 163 13.82 7.56 3.87
N SER A 164 15.11 7.88 3.82
CA SER A 164 15.84 8.54 4.92
C SER A 164 15.42 10.00 5.10
N ASP A 165 15.07 10.67 4.02
CA ASP A 165 14.52 12.04 4.04
C ASP A 165 13.12 12.04 3.40
N TRP A 166 12.10 11.91 4.23
CA TRP A 166 10.70 11.89 3.81
C TRP A 166 10.09 13.27 3.65
N LYS A 167 10.70 14.35 4.21
CA LYS A 167 10.15 15.70 4.20
C LYS A 167 9.91 16.27 2.81
N PRO A 168 10.82 16.15 1.83
CA PRO A 168 10.56 16.60 0.47
C PRO A 168 9.32 15.94 -0.16
N TYR A 169 9.04 14.67 0.13
CA TYR A 169 7.87 13.96 -0.37
C TYR A 169 6.57 14.44 0.31
N TRP A 170 6.65 14.86 1.58
CA TRP A 170 5.55 15.53 2.25
C TRP A 170 5.27 16.90 1.64
N GLU A 171 6.29 17.77 1.54
CA GLU A 171 6.16 19.16 1.16
C GLU A 171 5.88 19.34 -0.35
N ASN A 172 6.58 18.60 -1.19
CA ASN A 172 6.54 18.76 -2.65
C ASN A 172 5.73 17.65 -3.35
N GLY A 173 5.38 16.58 -2.64
CA GLY A 173 4.55 15.48 -3.15
C GLY A 173 3.14 15.53 -2.56
N PHE A 174 2.97 15.10 -1.31
CA PHE A 174 1.65 14.91 -0.70
C PHE A 174 0.84 16.20 -0.59
N LEU A 175 1.41 17.30 -0.05
CA LEU A 175 0.66 18.54 0.16
C LEU A 175 0.13 19.15 -1.14
N PRO A 176 0.90 19.24 -2.25
CA PRO A 176 0.38 19.70 -3.53
C PRO A 176 -0.70 18.77 -4.09
N LEU A 177 -0.53 17.45 -4.03
CA LEU A 177 -1.52 16.48 -4.51
C LEU A 177 -2.83 16.59 -3.73
N LEU A 178 -2.77 16.70 -2.42
CA LEU A 178 -3.94 16.90 -1.57
C LEU A 178 -4.68 18.19 -1.92
N LYS A 179 -3.94 19.28 -2.19
CA LYS A 179 -4.52 20.56 -2.61
C LYS A 179 -5.26 20.42 -3.93
N VAL A 180 -4.66 19.79 -4.92
CA VAL A 180 -5.30 19.53 -6.23
C VAL A 180 -6.54 18.66 -6.04
N TRP A 181 -6.44 17.55 -5.31
CA TRP A 181 -7.55 16.64 -5.03
C TRP A 181 -8.75 17.38 -4.41
N LYS A 182 -8.52 18.22 -3.40
CA LYS A 182 -9.58 19.03 -2.77
C LYS A 182 -10.24 20.02 -3.73
N GLN A 183 -9.47 20.63 -4.62
CA GLN A 183 -10.02 21.52 -5.65
C GLN A 183 -10.92 20.76 -6.65
N MET A 184 -10.59 19.50 -6.94
CA MET A 184 -11.38 18.66 -7.83
C MET A 184 -12.69 18.18 -7.19
N GLN A 185 -12.70 17.90 -5.87
CA GLN A 185 -13.92 17.48 -5.15
C GLN A 185 -15.02 18.57 -5.13
N GLY A 186 -14.65 19.84 -5.21
CA GLY A 186 -15.61 20.96 -5.29
C GLY A 186 -16.13 21.26 -6.70
N LYS A 187 -15.63 20.57 -7.73
CA LYS A 187 -16.02 20.76 -9.12
C LYS A 187 -16.75 19.51 -9.66
N ALA A 188 -17.94 19.24 -9.14
CA ALA A 188 -18.89 18.43 -9.91
C ALA A 188 -19.14 19.19 -11.24
N PHE A 189 -18.99 18.50 -12.37
CA PHE A 189 -19.38 19.06 -13.67
C PHE A 189 -20.87 19.45 -13.55
N ILE A 190 -21.16 20.76 -13.53
CA ILE A 190 -22.51 21.24 -13.71
C ILE A 190 -22.73 21.15 -15.22
N SER A 191 -23.35 20.06 -15.66
CA SER A 191 -23.96 20.00 -16.98
C SER A 191 -25.19 20.92 -16.96
N ASN A 192 -25.11 22.04 -17.68
CA ASN A 192 -26.27 22.87 -18.02
C ASN A 192 -27.19 22.10 -18.97
#